data_b2fca4987a1346e56380f07c227b4aea
#
_entry.id   b2fca4987a1346e56380f07c227b4aea
#
_cell.length_a   1.000
_cell.length_b   1.000
_cell.length_c   1.000
_cell.angle_alpha   90.00
_cell.angle_beta   90.00
_cell.angle_gamma   90.00
#
_symmetry.space_group_name_H-M   'P 1'
#
loop_
_entity.id
_entity.type
_entity.pdbx_description
1 polymer ?
#
loop_
_entity_poly.entity_id
_entity_poly.type
_entity_poly.pdbx_seq_one_letter_code
_entity_poly.pdbx_strand_id
1 'polypeptide(L)'
;MKAPSHDIMNSMARSVLTLASYDPKAGDLEISNVLRQSIQLAGIFPMLAVYSYHAYNHYEKDGSMYIHRPDPELSTAENFLRMLRPDMKYTELEARVLDVALLLHAEHGGGNNSTFTTRVVTSSGTDTYSAMAAALCSLKRPAPRRCQ
;
A
#
# COMPACT_ATOMS: atom_id res chain seq x y z
N MET A 1 -2.17 4.35 -14.49
CA MET A 1 -2.59 5.41 -13.55
C MET A 1 -3.45 6.53 -14.14
N LYS A 2 -4.02 6.36 -15.33
CA LYS A 2 -4.89 7.37 -15.96
C LYS A 2 -6.29 7.51 -15.31
N ALA A 3 -6.60 6.75 -14.29
CA ALA A 3 -7.84 6.83 -13.53
C ALA A 3 -7.51 6.90 -12.04
N PRO A 4 -7.01 8.03 -11.55
CA PRO A 4 -6.74 8.22 -10.13
C PRO A 4 -8.05 8.16 -9.31
N SER A 5 -7.92 7.94 -8.03
CA SER A 5 -9.04 8.00 -7.09
C SER A 5 -8.63 8.87 -5.93
N HIS A 6 -9.52 9.75 -5.45
CA HIS A 6 -9.31 10.47 -4.18
C HIS A 6 -9.30 9.51 -2.99
N ASP A 7 -9.72 8.29 -3.19
CA ASP A 7 -9.54 7.22 -2.23
C ASP A 7 -8.27 6.43 -2.58
N ILE A 8 -7.19 6.70 -1.87
CA ILE A 8 -5.89 6.05 -2.07
C ILE A 8 -5.99 4.54 -1.88
N MET A 9 -6.83 4.05 -0.96
CA MET A 9 -7.04 2.61 -0.75
C MET A 9 -7.60 1.94 -2.01
N ASN A 10 -8.48 2.62 -2.76
CA ASN A 10 -8.96 2.12 -4.04
C ASN A 10 -7.82 1.99 -5.07
N SER A 11 -6.97 3.01 -5.16
CA SER A 11 -5.83 2.99 -6.08
C SER A 11 -4.84 1.89 -5.71
N MET A 12 -4.56 1.71 -4.43
CA MET A 12 -3.68 0.64 -3.94
C MET A 12 -4.25 -0.75 -4.22
N ALA A 13 -5.53 -1.00 -3.93
CA ALA A 13 -6.17 -2.30 -4.18
C ALA A 13 -6.11 -2.69 -5.67
N ARG A 14 -6.39 -1.74 -6.57
CA ARG A 14 -6.26 -1.97 -8.03
C ARG A 14 -4.81 -2.24 -8.44
N SER A 15 -3.85 -1.55 -7.83
CA SER A 15 -2.43 -1.75 -8.12
C SER A 15 -1.96 -3.12 -7.65
N VAL A 16 -2.39 -3.56 -6.46
CA VAL A 16 -2.08 -4.91 -5.95
C VAL A 16 -2.63 -5.99 -6.88
N LEU A 17 -3.89 -5.88 -7.33
CA LEU A 17 -4.44 -6.82 -8.30
C LEU A 17 -3.68 -6.82 -9.63
N THR A 18 -3.23 -5.66 -10.08
CA THR A 18 -2.43 -5.55 -11.31
C THR A 18 -1.07 -6.25 -11.16
N LEU A 19 -0.46 -6.22 -9.97
CA LEU A 19 0.82 -6.89 -9.72
C LEU A 19 0.74 -8.41 -9.91
N ALA A 20 -0.42 -9.03 -9.66
CA ALA A 20 -0.63 -10.45 -9.92
C ALA A 20 -0.34 -10.85 -11.37
N SER A 21 -0.62 -9.95 -12.33
CA SER A 21 -0.37 -10.19 -13.76
C SER A 21 1.13 -10.24 -14.12
N TYR A 22 1.99 -9.77 -13.24
CA TYR A 22 3.45 -9.75 -13.43
C TYR A 22 4.16 -10.85 -12.62
N ASP A 23 3.45 -11.59 -11.78
CA ASP A 23 4.01 -12.72 -11.02
C ASP A 23 3.60 -14.05 -11.69
N PRO A 24 4.51 -14.78 -12.34
CA PRO A 24 4.19 -16.06 -12.98
C PRO A 24 3.72 -17.13 -11.99
N LYS A 25 3.96 -16.92 -10.70
CA LYS A 25 3.52 -17.79 -9.61
C LYS A 25 2.39 -17.18 -8.78
N ALA A 26 1.60 -16.25 -9.33
CA ALA A 26 0.53 -15.57 -8.59
C ALA A 26 -0.46 -16.54 -7.93
N GLY A 27 -0.82 -17.63 -8.63
CA GLY A 27 -1.78 -18.64 -8.13
C GLY A 27 -1.16 -19.79 -7.34
N ASP A 28 0.15 -19.80 -7.10
CA ASP A 28 0.83 -20.84 -6.33
C ASP A 28 0.67 -20.56 -4.82
N LEU A 29 -0.06 -21.45 -4.13
CA LEU A 29 -0.42 -21.33 -2.71
C LEU A 29 0.57 -22.05 -1.77
N GLU A 30 1.70 -22.51 -2.27
CA GLU A 30 2.77 -23.04 -1.41
C GLU A 30 3.23 -22.00 -0.41
N ILE A 31 3.40 -22.41 0.86
CA ILE A 31 3.71 -21.49 1.98
C ILE A 31 4.93 -20.61 1.69
N SER A 32 5.96 -21.19 1.11
CA SER A 32 7.18 -20.48 0.71
C SER A 32 6.92 -19.38 -0.31
N ASN A 33 6.03 -19.63 -1.28
CA ASN A 33 5.64 -18.65 -2.29
C ASN A 33 4.73 -17.57 -1.71
N VAL A 34 3.75 -17.93 -0.90
CA VAL A 34 2.87 -16.97 -0.19
C VAL A 34 3.70 -16.04 0.70
N LEU A 35 4.71 -16.57 1.42
CA LEU A 35 5.62 -15.76 2.22
C LEU A 35 6.42 -14.79 1.35
N ARG A 36 6.99 -15.28 0.24
CA ARG A 36 7.71 -14.43 -0.73
C ARG A 36 6.83 -13.29 -1.23
N GLN A 37 5.61 -13.59 -1.67
CA GLN A 37 4.66 -12.60 -2.17
C GLN A 37 4.27 -11.60 -1.09
N SER A 38 4.05 -12.04 0.15
CA SER A 38 3.69 -11.18 1.28
C SER A 38 4.82 -10.19 1.63
N ILE A 39 6.06 -10.65 1.68
CA ILE A 39 7.23 -9.80 1.92
C ILE A 39 7.41 -8.79 0.77
N GLN A 40 7.26 -9.25 -0.47
CA GLN A 40 7.35 -8.40 -1.65
C GLN A 40 6.28 -7.30 -1.62
N LEU A 41 5.03 -7.64 -1.30
CA LEU A 41 3.94 -6.67 -1.17
C LEU A 41 4.21 -5.66 -0.05
N ALA A 42 4.68 -6.11 1.12
CA ALA A 42 5.04 -5.21 2.22
C ALA A 42 6.10 -4.19 1.79
N GLY A 43 7.12 -4.63 1.04
CA GLY A 43 8.16 -3.72 0.53
C GLY A 43 7.68 -2.75 -0.56
N ILE A 44 6.68 -3.14 -1.35
CA ILE A 44 6.15 -2.31 -2.45
C ILE A 44 5.05 -1.34 -1.97
N PHE A 45 4.35 -1.62 -0.88
CA PHE A 45 3.23 -0.81 -0.40
C PHE A 45 3.54 0.68 -0.24
N PRO A 46 4.67 1.11 0.35
CA PRO A 46 5.05 2.52 0.43
C PRO A 46 5.08 3.20 -0.94
N MET A 47 5.65 2.54 -1.93
CA MET A 47 5.72 3.03 -3.30
C MET A 47 4.32 3.13 -3.94
N LEU A 48 3.46 2.13 -3.76
CA LEU A 48 2.09 2.16 -4.28
C LEU A 48 1.28 3.31 -3.67
N ALA A 49 1.43 3.54 -2.36
CA ALA A 49 0.74 4.63 -1.66
C ALA A 49 1.18 6.00 -2.19
N VAL A 50 2.49 6.24 -2.27
CA VAL A 50 3.06 7.51 -2.72
C VAL A 50 2.72 7.78 -4.18
N TYR A 51 2.86 6.81 -5.07
CA TYR A 51 2.54 7.00 -6.48
C TYR A 51 1.04 7.19 -6.72
N SER A 52 0.19 6.54 -5.92
CA SER A 52 -1.26 6.78 -5.96
C SER A 52 -1.60 8.21 -5.55
N TYR A 53 -0.93 8.74 -4.52
CA TYR A 53 -1.07 10.12 -4.06
C TYR A 53 -0.61 11.13 -5.11
N HIS A 54 0.58 10.92 -5.71
CA HIS A 54 1.08 11.79 -6.77
C HIS A 54 0.20 11.77 -8.01
N ALA A 55 -0.30 10.60 -8.40
CA ALA A 55 -1.24 10.49 -9.51
C ALA A 55 -2.54 11.26 -9.23
N TYR A 56 -3.08 11.14 -8.02
CA TYR A 56 -4.26 11.91 -7.62
C TYR A 56 -3.99 13.42 -7.66
N ASN A 57 -2.87 13.88 -7.11
CA ASN A 57 -2.53 15.30 -7.15
C ASN A 57 -2.33 15.83 -8.57
N HIS A 58 -1.73 15.02 -9.44
CA HIS A 58 -1.49 15.42 -10.83
C HIS A 58 -2.79 15.54 -11.63
N TYR A 59 -3.65 14.52 -11.58
CA TYR A 59 -4.84 14.45 -12.44
C TYR A 59 -6.06 15.21 -11.90
N GLU A 60 -6.15 15.39 -10.57
CA GLU A 60 -7.33 15.97 -9.92
C GLU A 60 -7.06 17.36 -9.30
N LYS A 61 -5.78 17.73 -9.14
CA LYS A 61 -5.39 19.00 -8.50
C LYS A 61 -4.39 19.80 -9.32
N ASP A 62 -4.18 19.43 -10.60
CA ASP A 62 -3.22 20.08 -11.51
C ASP A 62 -1.79 20.21 -10.93
N GLY A 63 -1.44 19.32 -10.00
CA GLY A 63 -0.10 19.26 -9.41
C GLY A 63 0.92 18.61 -10.33
N SER A 64 2.19 18.74 -10.01
CA SER A 64 3.26 18.04 -10.72
C SER A 64 3.27 16.55 -10.38
N MET A 65 3.59 15.72 -11.38
CA MET A 65 3.79 14.28 -11.18
C MET A 65 5.23 14.00 -10.81
N TYR A 66 5.46 13.57 -9.58
CA TYR A 66 6.78 13.16 -9.10
C TYR A 66 6.88 11.62 -9.09
N ILE A 67 7.96 11.09 -9.71
CA ILE A 67 8.26 9.66 -9.75
C ILE A 67 9.70 9.47 -9.29
N HIS A 68 9.89 9.42 -7.97
CA HIS A 68 11.17 9.14 -7.35
C HIS A 68 11.31 7.64 -7.11
N ARG A 69 12.41 7.05 -7.57
CA ARG A 69 12.67 5.62 -7.34
C ARG A 69 13.09 5.38 -5.90
N PRO A 70 12.65 4.28 -5.27
CA PRO A 70 13.16 3.89 -3.97
C PRO A 70 14.67 3.58 -4.06
N ASP A 71 15.36 3.78 -2.97
CA ASP A 71 16.77 3.48 -2.80
C ASP A 71 16.89 2.23 -1.89
N PRO A 72 17.54 1.16 -2.34
CA PRO A 72 17.65 -0.09 -1.57
C PRO A 72 18.45 0.04 -0.27
N GLU A 73 19.30 1.06 -0.16
CA GLU A 73 20.11 1.32 1.03
C GLU A 73 19.34 2.05 2.14
N LEU A 74 18.15 2.59 1.83
CA LEU A 74 17.33 3.34 2.78
C LEU A 74 16.24 2.48 3.40
N SER A 75 15.88 2.80 4.65
CA SER A 75 14.74 2.18 5.33
C SER A 75 13.40 2.47 4.63
N THR A 76 12.36 1.75 5.03
CA THR A 76 10.99 1.96 4.54
C THR A 76 10.50 3.38 4.80
N ALA A 77 10.75 3.92 6.00
CA ALA A 77 10.35 5.27 6.38
C ALA A 77 11.08 6.36 5.58
N GLU A 78 12.39 6.20 5.42
CA GLU A 78 13.22 7.11 4.62
C GLU A 78 12.78 7.11 3.15
N ASN A 79 12.59 5.94 2.56
CA ASN A 79 12.10 5.79 1.20
C ASN A 79 10.73 6.43 1.01
N PHE A 80 9.81 6.24 1.98
CA PHE A 80 8.49 6.84 1.93
C PHE A 80 8.59 8.37 1.87
N LEU A 81 9.34 8.99 2.78
CA LEU A 81 9.52 10.45 2.84
C LEU A 81 10.23 10.98 1.59
N ARG A 82 11.29 10.31 1.16
CA ARG A 82 12.05 10.64 -0.05
C ARG A 82 11.18 10.61 -1.31
N MET A 83 10.37 9.60 -1.47
CA MET A 83 9.48 9.48 -2.63
C MET A 83 8.30 10.46 -2.56
N LEU A 84 7.81 10.78 -1.36
CA LEU A 84 6.66 11.66 -1.16
C LEU A 84 7.00 13.13 -1.47
N ARG A 85 8.21 13.57 -1.16
CA ARG A 85 8.61 14.98 -1.26
C ARG A 85 9.19 15.32 -2.62
N PRO A 86 8.80 16.45 -3.23
CA PRO A 86 9.29 16.87 -4.53
C PRO A 86 10.83 17.01 -4.58
N ASP A 87 11.43 17.49 -3.49
CA ASP A 87 12.88 17.72 -3.36
C ASP A 87 13.65 16.52 -2.76
N MET A 88 12.94 15.42 -2.48
CA MET A 88 13.48 14.19 -1.86
C MET A 88 14.14 14.39 -0.47
N LYS A 89 13.94 15.53 0.17
CA LYS A 89 14.61 15.87 1.44
C LYS A 89 13.75 15.49 2.63
N TYR A 90 14.37 14.96 3.66
CA TYR A 90 13.79 14.68 4.96
C TYR A 90 14.88 14.80 6.04
N THR A 91 14.47 14.96 7.27
CA THR A 91 15.39 14.94 8.42
C THR A 91 15.41 13.55 9.04
N GLU A 92 16.50 13.22 9.72
CA GLU A 92 16.64 11.95 10.47
C GLU A 92 15.51 11.79 11.49
N LEU A 93 15.12 12.89 12.16
CA LEU A 93 14.02 12.88 13.13
C LEU A 93 12.68 12.50 12.47
N GLU A 94 12.36 13.06 11.30
CA GLU A 94 11.13 12.72 10.57
C GLU A 94 11.12 11.23 10.16
N ALA A 95 12.24 10.73 9.66
CA ALA A 95 12.36 9.32 9.31
C ALA A 95 12.16 8.43 10.54
N ARG A 96 12.78 8.77 11.67
CA ARG A 96 12.65 8.05 12.93
C ARG A 96 11.22 8.06 13.47
N VAL A 97 10.55 9.20 13.45
CA VAL A 97 9.15 9.32 13.88
C VAL A 97 8.24 8.46 13.01
N LEU A 98 8.41 8.50 11.68
CA LEU A 98 7.62 7.68 10.77
C LEU A 98 7.89 6.20 10.97
N ASP A 99 9.14 5.79 11.15
CA ASP A 99 9.53 4.39 11.40
C ASP A 99 8.86 3.83 12.66
N VAL A 100 8.92 4.57 13.76
CA VAL A 100 8.24 4.21 15.02
C VAL A 100 6.72 4.16 14.82
N ALA A 101 6.14 5.10 14.08
CA ALA A 101 4.71 5.10 13.80
C ALA A 101 4.30 3.85 13.00
N LEU A 102 5.06 3.47 11.97
CA LEU A 102 4.81 2.26 11.20
C LEU A 102 4.90 1.00 12.06
N LEU A 103 5.92 0.92 12.94
CA LEU A 103 6.08 -0.18 13.89
C LEU A 103 4.87 -0.31 14.82
N LEU A 104 4.42 0.80 15.42
CA LEU A 104 3.28 0.81 16.34
C LEU A 104 1.96 0.43 15.67
N HIS A 105 1.84 0.65 14.36
CA HIS A 105 0.65 0.32 13.58
C HIS A 105 0.72 -1.04 12.88
N ALA A 106 1.82 -1.78 13.02
CA ALA A 106 2.01 -3.06 12.34
C ALA A 106 1.11 -4.17 12.92
N GLU A 107 0.67 -4.05 14.16
CA GLU A 107 -0.16 -5.05 14.85
C GLU A 107 -1.41 -4.41 15.46
N HIS A 108 -2.57 -5.04 15.27
CA HIS A 108 -3.87 -4.59 15.76
C HIS A 108 -4.61 -5.67 16.60
N GLY A 109 -3.94 -6.73 17.00
CA GLY A 109 -4.53 -7.79 17.81
C GLY A 109 -5.59 -8.63 17.11
N GLY A 110 -5.63 -8.65 15.80
CA GLY A 110 -6.53 -9.51 15.01
C GLY A 110 -7.98 -9.05 14.90
N GLY A 111 -8.39 -7.99 15.60
CA GLY A 111 -9.78 -7.45 15.57
C GLY A 111 -10.06 -6.46 14.43
N ASN A 112 -9.10 -6.23 13.56
CA ASN A 112 -9.25 -5.31 12.44
C ASN A 112 -10.01 -5.96 11.27
N ASN A 113 -10.84 -5.17 10.55
CA ASN A 113 -11.60 -5.64 9.40
C ASN A 113 -10.72 -6.25 8.31
N SER A 114 -9.53 -5.71 8.07
CA SER A 114 -8.59 -6.24 7.07
C SER A 114 -8.08 -7.62 7.46
N THR A 115 -7.73 -7.84 8.73
CA THR A 115 -7.30 -9.15 9.24
C THR A 115 -8.43 -10.18 9.11
N PHE A 116 -9.65 -9.81 9.50
CA PHE A 116 -10.81 -10.68 9.36
C PHE A 116 -11.09 -11.02 7.89
N THR A 117 -11.12 -10.02 7.03
CA THR A 117 -11.33 -10.20 5.58
C THR A 117 -10.25 -11.10 4.97
N THR A 118 -8.98 -10.89 5.31
CA THR A 118 -7.88 -11.73 4.83
C THR A 118 -8.11 -13.19 5.23
N ARG A 119 -8.43 -13.47 6.48
CA ARG A 119 -8.69 -14.84 6.95
C ARG A 119 -9.87 -15.50 6.24
N VAL A 120 -10.96 -14.76 6.03
CA VAL A 120 -12.15 -15.28 5.31
C VAL A 120 -11.82 -15.59 3.86
N VAL A 121 -11.16 -14.65 3.17
CA VAL A 121 -10.87 -14.80 1.74
C VAL A 121 -9.83 -15.89 1.49
N THR A 122 -8.78 -15.98 2.32
CA THR A 122 -7.76 -17.02 2.19
C THR A 122 -8.31 -18.42 2.48
N SER A 123 -9.35 -18.55 3.31
CA SER A 123 -9.99 -19.86 3.60
C SER A 123 -10.64 -20.49 2.36
N SER A 124 -10.92 -19.71 1.32
CA SER A 124 -11.45 -20.21 0.04
C SER A 124 -10.38 -20.62 -0.97
N GLY A 125 -9.10 -20.57 -0.60
CA GLY A 125 -7.99 -20.89 -1.50
C GLY A 125 -7.67 -19.78 -2.53
N THR A 126 -7.98 -18.53 -2.20
CA THR A 126 -7.69 -17.36 -3.04
C THR A 126 -6.19 -17.03 -2.98
N ASP A 127 -5.64 -16.51 -4.09
CA ASP A 127 -4.26 -16.06 -4.19
C ASP A 127 -3.94 -14.88 -3.27
N THR A 128 -2.65 -14.67 -2.97
CA THR A 128 -2.15 -13.64 -2.06
C THR A 128 -2.56 -12.22 -2.49
N TYR A 129 -2.50 -11.91 -3.79
CA TYR A 129 -2.81 -10.58 -4.30
C TYR A 129 -4.29 -10.24 -4.14
N SER A 130 -5.17 -11.19 -4.47
CA SER A 130 -6.63 -11.05 -4.29
C SER A 130 -7.00 -10.91 -2.82
N ALA A 131 -6.39 -11.70 -1.93
CA ALA A 131 -6.60 -11.61 -0.49
C ALA A 131 -6.17 -10.22 0.06
N MET A 132 -5.01 -9.73 -0.34
CA MET A 132 -4.52 -8.40 0.07
C MET A 132 -5.36 -7.26 -0.52
N ALA A 133 -5.81 -7.37 -1.76
CA ALA A 133 -6.71 -6.39 -2.36
C ALA A 133 -8.06 -6.34 -1.63
N ALA A 134 -8.62 -7.48 -1.26
CA ALA A 134 -9.84 -7.54 -0.44
C ALA A 134 -9.65 -6.91 0.94
N ALA A 135 -8.50 -7.16 1.58
CA ALA A 135 -8.14 -6.53 2.85
C ALA A 135 -8.07 -5.00 2.74
N LEU A 136 -7.43 -4.47 1.70
CA LEU A 136 -7.40 -3.03 1.41
C LEU A 136 -8.80 -2.45 1.18
N CYS A 137 -9.64 -3.15 0.42
CA CYS A 137 -11.02 -2.74 0.19
C CYS A 137 -11.86 -2.71 1.47
N SER A 138 -11.60 -3.60 2.43
CA SER A 138 -12.30 -3.63 3.72
C SER A 138 -12.02 -2.41 4.61
N LEU A 139 -10.91 -1.73 4.37
CA LEU A 139 -10.51 -0.51 5.09
C LEU A 139 -11.08 0.76 4.44
N LYS A 140 -11.66 0.63 3.26
CA LYS A 140 -12.30 1.75 2.57
C LYS A 140 -13.53 2.18 3.34
N ARG A 141 -13.52 3.40 3.89
CA ARG A 141 -14.67 4.00 4.58
C ARG A 141 -15.26 5.12 3.72
N PRO A 142 -16.60 5.24 3.65
CA PRO A 142 -17.20 6.45 3.12
C PRO A 142 -16.75 7.63 3.99
N ALA A 143 -16.50 8.80 3.37
CA ALA A 143 -16.20 10.02 4.12
C ALA A 143 -17.27 10.21 5.20
N PRO A 144 -16.91 10.59 6.45
CA PRO A 144 -17.88 10.84 7.49
C PRO A 144 -18.88 11.87 6.95
N ARG A 145 -20.17 11.51 6.96
CA ARG A 145 -21.22 12.47 6.63
C ARG A 145 -21.08 13.60 7.64
N ARG A 146 -20.77 14.80 7.17
CA ARG A 146 -20.85 15.99 8.03
C ARG A 146 -22.28 16.03 8.53
N CYS A 147 -22.47 15.90 9.85
CA CYS A 147 -23.75 16.19 10.46
C CYS A 147 -24.10 17.64 10.08
N GLN A 148 -25.17 17.79 9.31
CA GLN A 148 -25.79 19.09 9.04
C GLN A 148 -26.57 19.51 10.27
#